data_403937215c4bc320a61fab67d217c39d
#
_entry.id   403937215c4bc320a61fab67d217c39d
#
_cell.length_a   1.000
_cell.length_b   1.000
_cell.length_c   1.000
_cell.angle_alpha   90.00
_cell.angle_beta   90.00
_cell.angle_gamma   90.00
#
_symmetry.space_group_name_H-M   'P 1'
#
loop_
_entity.id
_entity.type
_entity.pdbx_description
1 polymer ?
#
loop_
_entity_poly.entity_id
_entity_poly.type
_entity_poly.pdbx_seq_one_letter_code
_entity_poly.pdbx_strand_id
1 'polypeptide(L)'
;VLSLSTVINIGAVIVSIVALTVSASLARSQFAAQRHSNHIDPMIGLLNEFRSLEFHRNYQYICKELPALSSEGGISGLDEAVQRKIYDIGYFFQLYAILAYLGVVDRKFMSALLRRRYLETWASLEPFVRKERELQSLSDGAILNIFEHFAMQLRNYPPGEMQKLLDQWRIPE
;
A
#
# COMPACT_ATOMS: atom_id res chain seq x y z
N VAL A 1 -52.89 14.42 35.29
CA VAL A 1 -52.06 15.65 35.18
C VAL A 1 -50.61 15.19 35.40
N LEU A 2 -49.75 15.33 34.36
CA LEU A 2 -48.32 15.03 34.51
C LEU A 2 -47.70 16.00 35.52
N SER A 3 -46.91 15.46 36.45
CA SER A 3 -46.24 16.34 37.43
C SER A 3 -45.13 17.15 36.74
N LEU A 4 -44.84 18.35 37.20
CA LEU A 4 -43.81 19.22 36.64
C LEU A 4 -42.45 18.50 36.59
N SER A 5 -42.14 17.67 37.58
CA SER A 5 -40.90 16.86 37.63
C SER A 5 -40.85 15.83 36.47
N THR A 6 -41.99 15.22 36.09
CA THR A 6 -42.05 14.26 35.01
C THR A 6 -41.76 14.95 33.67
N VAL A 7 -42.27 16.15 33.45
CA VAL A 7 -42.05 16.94 32.21
C VAL A 7 -40.59 17.34 32.11
N ILE A 8 -39.95 17.77 33.21
CA ILE A 8 -38.53 18.12 33.23
C ILE A 8 -37.66 16.89 32.95
N ASN A 9 -37.98 15.73 33.53
CA ASN A 9 -37.22 14.51 33.30
C ASN A 9 -37.31 14.02 31.83
N ILE A 10 -38.49 14.08 31.22
CA ILE A 10 -38.69 13.75 29.82
C ILE A 10 -37.88 14.71 28.93
N GLY A 11 -37.92 16.00 29.22
CA GLY A 11 -37.14 17.01 28.52
C GLY A 11 -35.62 16.73 28.59
N ALA A 12 -35.13 16.40 29.78
CA ALA A 12 -33.71 16.06 30.00
C ALA A 12 -33.29 14.81 29.20
N VAL A 13 -34.14 13.77 29.14
CA VAL A 13 -33.88 12.56 28.35
C VAL A 13 -33.82 12.88 26.87
N ILE A 14 -34.77 13.68 26.35
CA ILE A 14 -34.77 14.08 24.94
C ILE A 14 -33.49 14.85 24.58
N VAL A 15 -33.11 15.83 25.38
CA VAL A 15 -31.88 16.61 25.17
C VAL A 15 -30.65 15.70 25.20
N SER A 16 -30.60 14.73 26.10
CA SER A 16 -29.48 13.77 26.19
C SER A 16 -29.37 12.89 24.92
N ILE A 17 -30.53 12.44 24.42
CA ILE A 17 -30.55 11.63 23.16
C ILE A 17 -30.08 12.47 21.98
N VAL A 18 -30.54 13.72 21.87
CA VAL A 18 -30.10 14.63 20.80
C VAL A 18 -28.59 14.91 20.92
N ALA A 19 -28.10 15.21 22.11
CA ALA A 19 -26.68 15.43 22.34
C ALA A 19 -25.83 14.21 21.96
N LEU A 20 -26.28 13.00 22.30
CA LEU A 20 -25.61 11.75 21.97
C LEU A 20 -25.55 11.52 20.46
N THR A 21 -26.67 11.75 19.76
CA THR A 21 -26.73 11.57 18.29
C THR A 21 -25.85 12.58 17.54
N VAL A 22 -25.83 13.83 17.99
CA VAL A 22 -24.95 14.87 17.45
C VAL A 22 -23.48 14.52 17.69
N SER A 23 -23.14 14.11 18.92
CA SER A 23 -21.78 13.71 19.27
C SER A 23 -21.30 12.50 18.46
N ALA A 24 -22.17 11.50 18.27
CA ALA A 24 -21.85 10.33 17.46
C ALA A 24 -21.65 10.69 15.98
N SER A 25 -22.44 11.61 15.45
CA SER A 25 -22.30 12.11 14.08
C SER A 25 -21.00 12.89 13.88
N LEU A 26 -20.67 13.79 14.81
CA LEU A 26 -19.42 14.55 14.81
C LEU A 26 -18.20 13.62 14.91
N ALA A 27 -18.25 12.63 15.82
CA ALA A 27 -17.18 11.65 15.95
C ALA A 27 -16.96 10.88 14.64
N ARG A 28 -18.02 10.43 13.97
CA ARG A 28 -17.93 9.76 12.66
C ARG A 28 -17.29 10.65 11.60
N SER A 29 -17.66 11.92 11.51
CA SER A 29 -17.09 12.85 10.54
C SER A 29 -15.61 13.15 10.84
N GLN A 30 -15.24 13.27 12.13
CA GLN A 30 -13.84 13.43 12.54
C GLN A 30 -13.01 12.21 12.23
N PHE A 31 -13.51 10.99 12.48
CA PHE A 31 -12.81 9.76 12.09
C PHE A 31 -12.64 9.63 10.59
N ALA A 32 -13.62 10.04 9.80
CA ALA A 32 -13.51 10.04 8.34
C ALA A 32 -12.44 11.04 7.84
N ALA A 33 -12.44 12.26 8.39
CA ALA A 33 -11.45 13.30 8.08
C ALA A 33 -10.03 12.87 8.51
N GLN A 34 -9.90 12.28 9.69
CA GLN A 34 -8.63 11.82 10.21
C GLN A 34 -8.04 10.64 9.40
N ARG A 35 -8.90 9.72 8.92
CA ARG A 35 -8.48 8.67 7.99
C ARG A 35 -7.93 9.27 6.68
N HIS A 36 -8.58 10.29 6.15
CA HIS A 36 -8.13 10.95 4.92
C HIS A 36 -6.78 11.65 5.11
N SER A 37 -6.57 12.32 6.23
CA SER A 37 -5.29 12.97 6.56
C SER A 37 -4.14 11.99 6.73
N ASN A 38 -4.39 10.83 7.35
CA ASN A 38 -3.36 9.81 7.60
C ASN A 38 -2.79 9.15 6.33
N HIS A 39 -3.45 9.31 5.18
CA HIS A 39 -2.97 8.78 3.90
C HIS A 39 -1.93 9.69 3.22
N ILE A 40 -1.88 10.97 3.58
CA ILE A 40 -1.07 11.98 2.88
C ILE A 40 0.41 11.78 3.16
N ASP A 41 0.80 11.61 4.42
CA ASP A 41 2.21 11.47 4.81
C ASP A 41 2.92 10.27 4.16
N PRO A 42 2.35 9.05 4.17
CA PRO A 42 2.93 7.91 3.46
C PRO A 42 3.01 8.13 1.94
N MET A 43 2.05 8.85 1.36
CA MET A 43 2.06 9.18 -0.06
C MET A 43 3.16 10.19 -0.41
N ILE A 44 3.37 11.19 0.42
CA ILE A 44 4.48 12.15 0.27
C ILE A 44 5.81 11.41 0.40
N GLY A 45 5.94 10.50 1.36
CA GLY A 45 7.13 9.65 1.52
C GLY A 45 7.43 8.83 0.26
N LEU A 46 6.40 8.19 -0.31
CA LEU A 46 6.50 7.46 -1.57
C LEU A 46 7.02 8.34 -2.72
N LEU A 47 6.40 9.52 -2.91
CA LEU A 47 6.77 10.43 -3.99
C LEU A 47 8.18 11.00 -3.80
N ASN A 48 8.60 11.25 -2.57
CA ASN A 48 9.95 11.72 -2.27
C ASN A 48 11.00 10.66 -2.61
N GLU A 49 10.75 9.39 -2.26
CA GLU A 49 11.64 8.29 -2.61
C GLU A 49 11.72 8.10 -4.12
N PHE A 50 10.59 8.17 -4.84
CA PHE A 50 10.59 8.15 -6.31
C PHE A 50 11.35 9.31 -6.97
N ARG A 51 11.58 10.41 -6.29
CA ARG A 51 12.41 11.52 -6.78
C ARG A 51 13.91 11.27 -6.57
N SER A 52 14.27 10.31 -5.72
CA SER A 52 15.66 9.96 -5.44
C SER A 52 16.33 9.39 -6.69
N LEU A 53 17.47 9.96 -7.06
CA LEU A 53 18.29 9.47 -8.17
C LEU A 53 18.82 8.06 -7.87
N GLU A 54 19.13 7.79 -6.61
CA GLU A 54 19.60 6.47 -6.15
C GLU A 54 18.52 5.41 -6.36
N PHE A 55 17.29 5.69 -5.93
CA PHE A 55 16.16 4.81 -6.20
C PHE A 55 16.00 4.50 -7.70
N HIS A 56 16.06 5.53 -8.55
CA HIS A 56 15.94 5.32 -10.00
C HIS A 56 17.05 4.45 -10.57
N ARG A 57 18.30 4.64 -10.13
CA ARG A 57 19.44 3.82 -10.55
C ARG A 57 19.27 2.37 -10.11
N ASN A 58 18.89 2.15 -8.84
CA ASN A 58 18.67 0.80 -8.32
C ASN A 58 17.49 0.12 -9.02
N TYR A 59 16.37 0.84 -9.22
CA TYR A 59 15.22 0.34 -9.97
C TYR A 59 15.58 -0.04 -11.42
N GLN A 60 16.32 0.81 -12.14
CA GLN A 60 16.77 0.52 -13.50
C GLN A 60 17.67 -0.70 -13.54
N TYR A 61 18.60 -0.81 -12.59
CA TYR A 61 19.46 -1.97 -12.47
C TYR A 61 18.64 -3.25 -12.30
N ILE A 62 17.71 -3.27 -11.35
CA ILE A 62 16.84 -4.43 -11.10
C ILE A 62 16.05 -4.83 -12.34
N CYS A 63 15.47 -3.85 -13.06
CA CYS A 63 14.61 -4.18 -14.20
C CYS A 63 15.36 -4.50 -15.49
N LYS A 64 16.61 -4.02 -15.67
CA LYS A 64 17.33 -4.15 -16.94
C LYS A 64 18.58 -5.02 -16.89
N GLU A 65 19.32 -4.95 -15.77
CA GLU A 65 20.62 -5.61 -15.66
C GLU A 65 20.54 -6.93 -14.89
N LEU A 66 19.78 -6.94 -13.79
CA LEU A 66 19.62 -8.14 -12.97
C LEU A 66 19.13 -9.38 -13.76
N PRO A 67 18.16 -9.28 -14.70
CA PRO A 67 17.71 -10.45 -15.46
C PRO A 67 18.78 -11.10 -16.35
N ALA A 68 19.90 -10.42 -16.62
CA ALA A 68 21.02 -10.98 -17.36
C ALA A 68 21.98 -11.82 -16.49
N LEU A 69 21.82 -11.75 -15.16
CA LEU A 69 22.63 -12.52 -14.22
C LEU A 69 22.03 -13.91 -13.99
N SER A 70 22.90 -14.88 -13.64
CA SER A 70 22.43 -16.21 -13.24
C SER A 70 21.73 -16.15 -11.88
N SER A 71 20.56 -16.74 -11.78
CA SER A 71 19.81 -16.87 -10.52
C SER A 71 20.14 -18.15 -9.75
N GLU A 72 21.03 -19.01 -10.23
CA GLU A 72 21.33 -20.31 -9.60
C GLU A 72 21.86 -20.20 -8.15
N GLY A 73 22.58 -19.13 -7.85
CA GLY A 73 23.06 -18.84 -6.50
C GLY A 73 22.08 -18.11 -5.60
N GLY A 74 20.84 -17.85 -6.07
CA GLY A 74 19.89 -17.04 -5.34
C GLY A 74 20.35 -15.58 -5.21
N ILE A 75 19.83 -14.88 -4.20
CA ILE A 75 20.26 -13.51 -3.87
C ILE A 75 21.62 -13.54 -3.21
N SER A 76 21.84 -14.51 -2.32
CA SER A 76 23.09 -14.67 -1.56
C SER A 76 24.32 -15.01 -2.42
N GLY A 77 24.10 -15.56 -3.62
CA GLY A 77 25.17 -15.82 -4.59
C GLY A 77 25.63 -14.62 -5.40
N LEU A 78 24.99 -13.45 -5.24
CA LEU A 78 25.33 -12.22 -5.95
C LEU A 78 26.32 -11.36 -5.15
N ASP A 79 26.97 -10.43 -5.83
CA ASP A 79 27.80 -9.42 -5.16
C ASP A 79 26.99 -8.60 -4.15
N GLU A 80 27.62 -8.24 -3.01
CA GLU A 80 26.97 -7.51 -1.92
C GLU A 80 26.30 -6.21 -2.40
N ALA A 81 26.92 -5.50 -3.34
CA ALA A 81 26.34 -4.28 -3.92
C ALA A 81 25.03 -4.55 -4.70
N VAL A 82 24.93 -5.73 -5.33
CA VAL A 82 23.71 -6.16 -6.04
C VAL A 82 22.65 -6.62 -5.04
N GLN A 83 23.04 -7.41 -4.03
CA GLN A 83 22.14 -7.82 -2.96
C GLN A 83 21.49 -6.61 -2.28
N ARG A 84 22.27 -5.57 -1.97
CA ARG A 84 21.78 -4.32 -1.37
C ARG A 84 20.69 -3.68 -2.24
N LYS A 85 20.93 -3.56 -3.55
CA LYS A 85 19.93 -3.00 -4.48
C LYS A 85 18.64 -3.84 -4.53
N ILE A 86 18.76 -5.17 -4.48
CA ILE A 86 17.62 -6.08 -4.43
C ILE A 86 16.79 -5.85 -3.17
N TYR A 87 17.46 -5.79 -2.01
CA TYR A 87 16.76 -5.58 -0.74
C TYR A 87 16.16 -4.18 -0.64
N ASP A 88 16.89 -3.13 -1.05
CA ASP A 88 16.37 -1.75 -1.04
C ASP A 88 15.09 -1.63 -1.87
N ILE A 89 15.12 -2.08 -3.11
CA ILE A 89 13.96 -2.02 -4.02
C ILE A 89 12.87 -2.99 -3.60
N GLY A 90 13.22 -4.22 -3.24
CA GLY A 90 12.26 -5.25 -2.85
C GLY A 90 11.49 -4.86 -1.59
N TYR A 91 12.18 -4.43 -0.53
CA TYR A 91 11.54 -4.00 0.72
C TYR A 91 10.79 -2.67 0.57
N PHE A 92 11.25 -1.77 -0.31
CA PHE A 92 10.46 -0.59 -0.66
C PHE A 92 9.08 -0.98 -1.18
N PHE A 93 9.00 -1.82 -2.21
CA PHE A 93 7.72 -2.27 -2.75
C PHE A 93 6.92 -3.10 -1.74
N GLN A 94 7.58 -3.93 -0.94
CA GLN A 94 6.91 -4.69 0.13
C GLN A 94 6.28 -3.78 1.17
N LEU A 95 6.99 -2.73 1.63
CA LEU A 95 6.47 -1.77 2.60
C LEU A 95 5.17 -1.13 2.10
N TYR A 96 5.16 -0.64 0.87
CA TYR A 96 3.97 -0.01 0.31
C TYR A 96 2.84 -1.00 0.03
N ALA A 97 3.14 -2.25 -0.28
CA ALA A 97 2.14 -3.31 -0.32
C ALA A 97 1.50 -3.53 1.07
N ILE A 98 2.31 -3.58 2.13
CA ILE A 98 1.82 -3.67 3.52
C ILE A 98 0.91 -2.48 3.85
N LEU A 99 1.34 -1.25 3.56
CA LEU A 99 0.55 -0.05 3.82
C LEU A 99 -0.79 -0.05 3.07
N ALA A 100 -0.81 -0.59 1.84
CA ALA A 100 -2.03 -0.77 1.06
C ALA A 100 -2.96 -1.83 1.67
N TYR A 101 -2.43 -2.95 2.19
CA TYR A 101 -3.21 -3.96 2.90
C TYR A 101 -3.78 -3.47 4.23
N LEU A 102 -3.02 -2.67 4.95
CA LEU A 102 -3.47 -2.05 6.20
C LEU A 102 -4.45 -0.88 5.98
N GLY A 103 -4.70 -0.50 4.73
CA GLY A 103 -5.55 0.63 4.40
C GLY A 103 -4.96 1.99 4.81
N VAL A 104 -3.66 2.06 5.05
CA VAL A 104 -2.92 3.30 5.31
C VAL A 104 -2.71 4.09 4.03
N VAL A 105 -2.58 3.41 2.90
CA VAL A 105 -2.54 4.01 1.56
C VAL A 105 -3.69 3.46 0.74
N ASP A 106 -4.34 4.31 -0.06
CA ASP A 106 -5.42 3.87 -0.93
C ASP A 106 -4.91 2.84 -1.95
N ARG A 107 -5.46 1.62 -1.85
CA ARG A 107 -5.04 0.49 -2.68
C ARG A 107 -5.32 0.71 -4.16
N LYS A 108 -6.43 1.38 -4.49
CA LYS A 108 -6.80 1.67 -5.88
C LYS A 108 -5.82 2.66 -6.48
N PHE A 109 -5.49 3.71 -5.72
CA PHE A 109 -4.49 4.69 -6.12
C PHE A 109 -3.11 4.03 -6.33
N MET A 110 -2.65 3.21 -5.39
CA MET A 110 -1.39 2.48 -5.51
C MET A 110 -1.38 1.56 -6.73
N SER A 111 -2.49 0.86 -6.97
CA SER A 111 -2.63 0.01 -8.15
C SER A 111 -2.58 0.81 -9.44
N ALA A 112 -3.23 1.98 -9.49
CA ALA A 112 -3.21 2.85 -10.66
C ALA A 112 -1.81 3.42 -10.96
N LEU A 113 -1.14 3.94 -9.93
CA LEU A 113 0.13 4.62 -10.09
C LEU A 113 1.31 3.68 -10.33
N LEU A 114 1.33 2.53 -9.64
CA LEU A 114 2.53 1.71 -9.53
C LEU A 114 2.41 0.32 -10.15
N ARG A 115 1.24 -0.07 -10.70
CA ARG A 115 1.00 -1.41 -11.25
C ARG A 115 2.15 -1.90 -12.13
N ARG A 116 2.54 -1.09 -13.12
CA ARG A 116 3.60 -1.44 -14.06
C ARG A 116 4.92 -1.70 -13.32
N ARG A 117 5.30 -0.79 -12.42
CA ARG A 117 6.56 -0.91 -11.67
C ARG A 117 6.59 -2.14 -10.76
N TYR A 118 5.47 -2.44 -10.06
CA TYR A 118 5.35 -3.66 -9.27
C TYR A 118 5.56 -4.91 -10.11
N LEU A 119 4.90 -4.98 -11.27
CA LEU A 119 4.97 -6.16 -12.14
C LEU A 119 6.35 -6.33 -12.77
N GLU A 120 6.97 -5.25 -13.28
CA GLU A 120 8.30 -5.28 -13.87
C GLU A 120 9.37 -5.66 -12.82
N THR A 121 9.30 -5.04 -11.63
CA THR A 121 10.26 -5.35 -10.56
C THR A 121 10.10 -6.80 -10.08
N TRP A 122 8.86 -7.25 -9.85
CA TRP A 122 8.65 -8.63 -9.42
C TRP A 122 9.13 -9.64 -10.45
N ALA A 123 8.82 -9.44 -11.73
CA ALA A 123 9.27 -10.33 -12.80
C ALA A 123 10.80 -10.47 -12.86
N SER A 124 11.53 -9.39 -12.54
CA SER A 124 13.00 -9.41 -12.48
C SER A 124 13.54 -10.07 -11.22
N LEU A 125 12.87 -9.93 -10.08
CA LEU A 125 13.32 -10.47 -8.78
C LEU A 125 12.89 -11.92 -8.56
N GLU A 126 11.77 -12.32 -9.12
CA GLU A 126 11.13 -13.63 -8.86
C GLU A 126 12.09 -14.82 -8.97
N PRO A 127 12.95 -14.97 -10.02
CA PRO A 127 13.86 -16.10 -10.13
C PRO A 127 14.86 -16.17 -8.96
N PHE A 128 15.40 -15.03 -8.55
CA PHE A 128 16.37 -14.93 -7.46
C PHE A 128 15.73 -15.18 -6.09
N VAL A 129 14.54 -14.64 -5.85
CA VAL A 129 13.80 -14.83 -4.60
C VAL A 129 13.39 -16.30 -4.44
N ARG A 130 12.87 -16.93 -5.50
CA ARG A 130 12.50 -18.35 -5.46
C ARG A 130 13.71 -19.22 -5.17
N LYS A 131 14.83 -18.95 -5.85
CA LYS A 131 16.07 -19.72 -5.63
C LYS A 131 16.64 -19.51 -4.24
N GLU A 132 16.60 -18.29 -3.71
CA GLU A 132 17.03 -18.00 -2.35
C GLU A 132 16.21 -18.77 -1.30
N ARG A 133 14.88 -18.82 -1.47
CA ARG A 133 14.01 -19.60 -0.58
C ARG A 133 14.32 -21.09 -0.62
N GLU A 134 14.61 -21.65 -1.79
CA GLU A 134 15.04 -23.05 -1.95
C GLU A 134 16.35 -23.31 -1.22
N LEU A 135 17.38 -22.48 -1.45
CA LEU A 135 18.71 -22.64 -0.86
C LEU A 135 18.69 -22.56 0.67
N GLN A 136 17.84 -21.70 1.22
CA GLN A 136 17.70 -21.53 2.67
C GLN A 136 16.64 -22.45 3.29
N SER A 137 16.03 -23.34 2.50
CA SER A 137 14.92 -24.21 2.95
C SER A 137 13.77 -23.44 3.62
N LEU A 138 13.52 -22.22 3.15
CA LEU A 138 12.47 -21.36 3.67
C LEU A 138 11.11 -21.73 3.06
N SER A 139 10.03 -21.49 3.82
CA SER A 139 8.67 -21.60 3.29
C SER A 139 8.42 -20.54 2.20
N ASP A 140 7.46 -20.80 1.31
CA ASP A 140 7.03 -19.86 0.27
C ASP A 140 6.56 -18.50 0.81
N GLY A 141 6.25 -18.44 2.10
CA GLY A 141 5.87 -17.21 2.80
C GLY A 141 7.03 -16.35 3.32
N ALA A 142 8.32 -16.74 3.07
CA ALA A 142 9.47 -15.96 3.49
C ALA A 142 9.81 -14.84 2.48
N ILE A 143 10.89 -14.20 2.59
CA ILE A 143 11.51 -13.14 1.75
C ILE A 143 10.56 -12.54 0.67
N LEU A 144 10.12 -11.30 0.85
CA LEU A 144 9.30 -10.53 -0.10
C LEU A 144 7.92 -11.13 -0.45
N ASN A 145 7.34 -11.95 0.42
CA ASN A 145 6.06 -12.63 0.16
C ASN A 145 4.88 -11.67 -0.05
N ILE A 146 4.82 -10.59 0.72
CA ILE A 146 3.73 -9.60 0.60
C ILE A 146 3.87 -8.82 -0.70
N PHE A 147 5.09 -8.52 -1.13
CA PHE A 147 5.34 -7.95 -2.44
C PHE A 147 4.89 -8.90 -3.56
N GLU A 148 5.27 -10.18 -3.51
CA GLU A 148 4.83 -11.22 -4.44
C GLU A 148 3.30 -11.27 -4.54
N HIS A 149 2.64 -11.38 -3.39
CA HIS A 149 1.17 -11.48 -3.31
C HIS A 149 0.48 -10.26 -3.92
N PHE A 150 0.99 -9.07 -3.63
CA PHE A 150 0.47 -7.83 -4.19
C PHE A 150 0.69 -7.74 -5.71
N ALA A 151 1.87 -8.14 -6.19
CA ALA A 151 2.17 -8.21 -7.63
C ALA A 151 1.24 -9.18 -8.36
N MET A 152 0.98 -10.37 -7.79
CA MET A 152 0.03 -11.34 -8.35
C MET A 152 -1.40 -10.77 -8.42
N GLN A 153 -1.86 -10.06 -7.39
CA GLN A 153 -3.17 -9.40 -7.43
C GLN A 153 -3.23 -8.31 -8.50
N LEU A 154 -2.17 -7.52 -8.65
CA LEU A 154 -2.10 -6.49 -9.69
C LEU A 154 -2.08 -7.08 -11.10
N ARG A 155 -1.51 -8.27 -11.29
CA ARG A 155 -1.53 -8.99 -12.57
C ARG A 155 -2.96 -9.34 -13.00
N ASN A 156 -3.77 -9.78 -12.04
CA ASN A 156 -5.15 -10.19 -12.25
C ASN A 156 -6.16 -9.02 -12.25
N TYR A 157 -5.70 -7.81 -12.00
CA TYR A 157 -6.57 -6.63 -11.96
C TYR A 157 -6.98 -6.22 -13.39
N PRO A 158 -8.28 -6.12 -13.71
CA PRO A 158 -8.74 -5.83 -15.06
C PRO A 158 -8.21 -4.48 -15.57
N PRO A 159 -7.64 -4.41 -16.78
CA PRO A 159 -7.11 -3.15 -17.33
C PRO A 159 -8.15 -2.02 -17.43
N GLY A 160 -9.42 -2.36 -17.69
CA GLY A 160 -10.50 -1.38 -17.81
C GLY A 160 -10.91 -0.70 -16.50
N GLU A 161 -10.64 -1.32 -15.35
CA GLU A 161 -10.91 -0.67 -14.05
C GLU A 161 -9.88 0.43 -13.74
N MET A 162 -8.66 0.27 -14.23
CA MET A 162 -7.64 1.30 -14.13
C MET A 162 -8.05 2.59 -14.84
N GLN A 163 -8.56 2.47 -16.06
CA GLN A 163 -9.04 3.62 -16.83
C GLN A 163 -10.19 4.32 -16.12
N LYS A 164 -11.16 3.56 -15.59
CA LYS A 164 -12.28 4.12 -14.81
C LYS A 164 -11.82 4.91 -13.59
N LEU A 165 -10.77 4.44 -12.89
CA LEU A 165 -10.20 5.16 -11.74
C LEU A 165 -9.52 6.46 -12.16
N LEU A 166 -8.76 6.46 -13.25
CA LEU A 166 -8.14 7.66 -13.80
C LEU A 166 -9.19 8.68 -14.25
N ASP A 167 -10.28 8.22 -14.88
CA ASP A 167 -11.39 9.06 -15.32
C ASP A 167 -12.14 9.69 -14.13
N GLN A 168 -12.28 8.99 -13.01
CA GLN A 168 -12.87 9.52 -11.77
C GLN A 168 -12.03 10.64 -11.13
N TRP A 169 -10.73 10.67 -11.39
CA TRP A 169 -9.82 11.70 -10.87
C TRP A 169 -9.60 12.85 -11.86
N ARG A 170 -10.21 12.79 -13.02
CA ARG A 170 -10.20 13.90 -13.98
C ARG A 170 -10.99 15.04 -13.38
N ILE A 171 -10.31 16.15 -13.11
CA ILE A 171 -10.96 17.40 -12.72
C ILE A 171 -11.81 17.83 -13.91
N PRO A 172 -13.13 18.05 -13.75
CA PRO A 172 -13.94 18.63 -14.82
C PRO A 172 -13.37 20.01 -15.17
N GLU A 173 -13.13 20.26 -16.46
CA GLU A 173 -12.70 21.56 -17.00
C GLU A 173 -13.76 22.63 -16.77
#